data_35760d1a226014f606f608e33dc00339
#
_entry.id   35760d1a226014f606f608e33dc00339
#
_cell.length_a   1.000
_cell.length_b   1.000
_cell.length_c   1.000
_cell.angle_alpha   90.00
_cell.angle_beta   90.00
_cell.angle_gamma   90.00
#
_symmetry.space_group_name_H-M   'P 1'
#
loop_
_entity.id
_entity.type
_entity.pdbx_description
1 polymer ?
#
loop_
_entity_poly.entity_id
_entity_poly.type
_entity_poly.pdbx_seq_one_letter_code
_entity_poly.pdbx_strand_id
1 'polypeptide(L)'
;MIIMMTREICFDMDGTIANLYGVNGWLDDIINRSARPYAQAEPLVNLSSLARVLNRLQKNGYKLTIISWLAKNSTSEYDELVTQTKIEWLRKHLPSVKWDNINIVAYGTPKSQFGNGILFDDEEPNRNEWKGQAFDVNNIIEVLKNLK
;
A
#
# COMPACT_ATOMS: atom_id res chain seq x y z
N MET A 1 -22.83 13.50 21.72
CA MET A 1 -22.20 12.33 21.07
C MET A 1 -20.82 12.72 20.58
N ILE A 2 -19.83 11.96 21.00
CA ILE A 2 -18.44 12.20 20.56
C ILE A 2 -18.22 11.39 19.29
N ILE A 3 -17.89 12.10 18.19
CA ILE A 3 -17.49 11.44 16.96
C ILE A 3 -16.00 11.15 17.05
N MET A 4 -15.67 9.88 17.16
CA MET A 4 -14.27 9.46 17.17
C MET A 4 -13.75 9.44 15.73
N MET A 5 -12.73 10.22 15.44
CA MET A 5 -12.04 10.13 14.16
C MET A 5 -11.26 8.82 14.13
N THR A 6 -11.41 8.07 13.06
CA THR A 6 -10.67 6.83 12.86
C THR A 6 -9.20 7.16 12.63
N ARG A 7 -8.33 6.61 13.50
CA ARG A 7 -6.88 6.73 13.36
C ARG A 7 -6.37 5.53 12.58
N GLU A 8 -6.38 5.67 11.28
CA GLU A 8 -5.89 4.62 10.39
C GLU A 8 -5.11 5.24 9.25
N ILE A 9 -4.01 4.60 8.88
CA ILE A 9 -3.18 4.99 7.76
C ILE A 9 -3.17 3.83 6.78
N CYS A 10 -3.65 4.10 5.57
CA CYS A 10 -3.77 3.11 4.51
C CYS A 10 -2.81 3.44 3.37
N PHE A 11 -2.15 2.43 2.85
CA PHE A 11 -1.21 2.56 1.73
C PHE A 11 -1.60 1.64 0.59
N ASP A 12 -1.64 2.19 -0.61
CA ASP A 12 -1.44 1.43 -1.83
C ASP A 12 0.02 0.96 -1.90
N MET A 13 0.31 -0.08 -2.68
CA MET A 13 1.69 -0.55 -2.84
C MET A 13 2.30 -0.07 -4.17
N ASP A 14 1.77 -0.54 -5.29
CA ASP A 14 2.38 -0.33 -6.60
C ASP A 14 2.26 1.14 -7.02
N GLY A 15 3.41 1.80 -7.24
CA GLY A 15 3.48 3.22 -7.56
C GLY A 15 3.39 4.14 -6.34
N THR A 16 3.21 3.59 -5.14
CA THR A 16 3.12 4.36 -3.88
C THR A 16 4.33 4.10 -2.99
N ILE A 17 4.53 2.88 -2.52
CA ILE A 17 5.71 2.52 -1.73
C ILE A 17 6.66 1.58 -2.49
N ALA A 18 6.15 0.86 -3.48
CA ALA A 18 6.91 -0.09 -4.30
C ALA A 18 6.90 0.38 -5.76
N ASN A 19 8.07 0.47 -6.36
CA ASN A 19 8.24 0.95 -7.73
C ASN A 19 8.06 -0.17 -8.74
N LEU A 20 6.85 -0.72 -8.84
CA LEU A 20 6.51 -1.76 -9.82
C LEU A 20 6.80 -1.27 -11.24
N TYR A 21 6.37 -0.07 -11.55
CA TYR A 21 6.44 0.50 -12.91
C TYR A 21 7.87 0.86 -13.32
N GLY A 22 8.80 0.90 -12.37
CA GLY A 22 10.22 1.10 -12.65
C GLY A 22 10.98 -0.18 -12.95
N VAL A 23 10.35 -1.34 -12.78
CA VAL A 23 10.99 -2.62 -13.11
C VAL A 23 10.95 -2.80 -14.63
N ASN A 24 12.13 -3.01 -15.23
CA ASN A 24 12.22 -3.22 -16.67
C ASN A 24 11.44 -4.49 -17.09
N GLY A 25 10.53 -4.33 -18.05
CA GLY A 25 9.70 -5.43 -18.53
C GLY A 25 8.52 -5.79 -17.63
N TRP A 26 8.13 -4.92 -16.70
CA TRP A 26 7.07 -5.20 -15.74
C TRP A 26 5.74 -5.62 -16.39
N LEU A 27 5.35 -4.94 -17.46
CA LEU A 27 4.06 -5.22 -18.10
C LEU A 27 4.05 -6.57 -18.81
N ASP A 28 5.12 -6.88 -19.54
CA ASP A 28 5.24 -8.18 -20.21
C ASP A 28 5.27 -9.32 -19.19
N ASP A 29 5.94 -9.12 -18.07
CA ASP A 29 5.99 -10.11 -16.99
C ASP A 29 4.59 -10.36 -16.41
N ILE A 30 3.82 -9.32 -16.19
CA ILE A 30 2.46 -9.48 -15.67
C ILE A 30 1.57 -10.21 -16.70
N ILE A 31 1.67 -9.84 -17.96
CA ILE A 31 0.94 -10.50 -19.04
C ILE A 31 1.30 -11.98 -19.09
N ASN A 32 2.56 -12.33 -18.88
CA ASN A 32 3.08 -13.69 -18.88
C ASN A 32 2.96 -14.41 -17.52
N ARG A 33 2.23 -13.82 -16.57
CA ARG A 33 1.96 -14.40 -15.25
C ARG A 33 3.24 -14.62 -14.42
N SER A 34 4.21 -13.73 -14.54
CA SER A 34 5.39 -13.71 -13.68
C SER A 34 5.19 -12.71 -12.52
N ALA A 35 5.55 -13.11 -11.32
CA ALA A 35 5.53 -12.22 -10.16
C ALA A 35 6.85 -11.44 -9.99
N ARG A 36 7.82 -11.62 -10.89
CA ARG A 36 9.14 -10.98 -10.83
C ARG A 36 9.07 -9.46 -10.57
N PRO A 37 8.22 -8.68 -11.29
CA PRO A 37 8.24 -7.24 -11.07
C PRO A 37 7.76 -6.83 -9.67
N TYR A 38 6.86 -7.60 -9.08
CA TYR A 38 6.43 -7.35 -7.69
C TYR A 38 7.54 -7.67 -6.69
N ALA A 39 8.30 -8.72 -6.96
CA ALA A 39 9.42 -9.12 -6.08
C ALA A 39 10.60 -8.16 -6.18
N GLN A 40 10.88 -7.63 -7.37
CA GLN A 40 12.06 -6.81 -7.64
C GLN A 40 11.82 -5.31 -7.54
N ALA A 41 10.59 -4.88 -7.25
CA ALA A 41 10.26 -3.46 -7.13
C ALA A 41 11.12 -2.79 -6.04
N GLU A 42 11.76 -1.68 -6.42
CA GLU A 42 12.54 -0.90 -5.46
C GLU A 42 11.60 -0.02 -4.62
N PRO A 43 11.97 0.33 -3.39
CA PRO A 43 11.18 1.26 -2.59
C PRO A 43 11.13 2.65 -3.22
N LEU A 44 9.96 3.28 -3.15
CA LEU A 44 9.75 4.68 -3.59
C LEU A 44 9.93 5.68 -2.47
N VAL A 45 10.08 5.22 -1.24
CA VAL A 45 10.23 6.08 -0.06
C VAL A 45 11.42 5.61 0.77
N ASN A 46 11.98 6.50 1.59
CA ASN A 46 13.03 6.12 2.53
C ASN A 46 12.44 5.17 3.57
N LEU A 47 12.86 3.90 3.53
CA LEU A 47 12.28 2.85 4.36
C LEU A 47 12.56 3.04 5.84
N SER A 48 13.76 3.52 6.20
CA SER A 48 14.10 3.77 7.61
C SER A 48 13.21 4.85 8.20
N SER A 49 13.00 5.94 7.45
CA SER A 49 12.13 7.03 7.88
C SER A 49 10.67 6.59 7.97
N LEU A 50 10.21 5.82 6.98
CA LEU A 50 8.85 5.31 6.96
C LEU A 50 8.60 4.39 8.16
N ALA A 51 9.47 3.41 8.37
CA ALA A 51 9.33 2.47 9.48
C ALA A 51 9.29 3.20 10.83
N ARG A 52 10.18 4.16 11.01
CA ARG A 52 10.26 4.91 12.27
C ARG A 52 8.97 5.69 12.55
N VAL A 53 8.45 6.40 11.56
CA VAL A 53 7.23 7.20 11.76
C VAL A 53 6.00 6.30 11.92
N LEU A 54 5.91 5.20 11.17
CA LEU A 54 4.80 4.27 11.32
C LEU A 54 4.79 3.59 12.68
N ASN A 55 5.95 3.18 13.18
CA ASN A 55 6.05 2.57 14.51
C ASN A 55 5.64 3.56 15.61
N ARG A 56 6.01 4.82 15.47
CA ARG A 56 5.58 5.88 16.40
C ARG A 56 4.07 6.06 16.37
N LEU A 57 3.50 6.18 15.18
CA LEU A 57 2.06 6.40 15.02
C LEU A 57 1.24 5.22 15.51
N GLN A 58 1.71 3.99 15.28
CA GLN A 58 1.03 2.81 15.80
C GLN A 58 0.99 2.80 17.33
N LYS A 59 2.08 3.20 17.98
CA LYS A 59 2.09 3.38 19.44
C LYS A 59 1.10 4.45 19.91
N ASN A 60 0.83 5.43 19.06
CA ASN A 60 -0.11 6.51 19.36
C ASN A 60 -1.55 6.15 18.98
N GLY A 61 -1.82 4.90 18.63
CA GLY A 61 -3.17 4.40 18.39
C GLY A 61 -3.60 4.32 16.94
N TYR A 62 -2.69 4.55 15.98
CA TYR A 62 -3.02 4.40 14.56
C TYR A 62 -2.97 2.94 14.13
N LYS A 63 -3.97 2.51 13.36
CA LYS A 63 -3.91 1.25 12.62
C LYS A 63 -3.14 1.47 11.33
N LEU A 64 -2.38 0.45 10.95
CA LEU A 64 -1.58 0.47 9.71
C LEU A 64 -2.15 -0.57 8.75
N THR A 65 -2.55 -0.13 7.57
CA THR A 65 -3.30 -0.95 6.62
C THR A 65 -2.69 -0.85 5.22
N ILE A 66 -2.58 -1.98 4.57
CA ILE A 66 -2.26 -2.07 3.14
C ILE A 66 -3.55 -2.37 2.39
N ILE A 67 -3.81 -1.63 1.30
CA ILE A 67 -4.90 -1.90 0.37
C ILE A 67 -4.32 -1.85 -1.04
N SER A 68 -4.09 -3.02 -1.62
CA SER A 68 -3.42 -3.14 -2.92
C SER A 68 -4.23 -4.01 -3.87
N TRP A 69 -4.27 -3.63 -5.14
CA TRP A 69 -4.97 -4.37 -6.16
C TRP A 69 -4.10 -5.47 -6.77
N LEU A 70 -4.73 -6.58 -7.08
CA LEU A 70 -4.16 -7.63 -7.92
C LEU A 70 -4.15 -7.21 -9.39
N ALA A 71 -3.50 -8.00 -10.23
CA ALA A 71 -3.39 -7.71 -11.65
C ALA A 71 -4.74 -7.80 -12.36
N LYS A 72 -4.91 -6.96 -13.38
CA LYS A 72 -6.08 -6.99 -14.26
C LYS A 72 -6.08 -8.28 -15.07
N ASN A 73 -7.27 -8.85 -15.33
CA ASN A 73 -7.44 -10.07 -16.13
C ASN A 73 -6.58 -11.24 -15.61
N SER A 74 -6.58 -11.46 -14.32
CA SER A 74 -5.73 -12.44 -13.64
C SER A 74 -6.42 -13.81 -13.54
N THR A 75 -5.65 -14.78 -13.05
CA THR A 75 -6.14 -16.12 -12.68
C THR A 75 -6.00 -16.30 -11.18
N SER A 76 -6.70 -17.27 -10.61
CA SER A 76 -6.60 -17.53 -9.15
C SER A 76 -5.19 -17.97 -8.75
N GLU A 77 -4.48 -18.74 -9.57
CA GLU A 77 -3.10 -19.13 -9.29
C GLU A 77 -2.16 -17.93 -9.28
N TYR A 78 -2.31 -17.02 -10.25
CA TYR A 78 -1.48 -15.82 -10.31
C TYR A 78 -1.80 -14.87 -9.15
N ASP A 79 -3.08 -14.72 -8.81
CA ASP A 79 -3.50 -13.90 -7.67
C ASP A 79 -2.86 -14.37 -6.37
N GLU A 80 -2.83 -15.68 -6.15
CA GLU A 80 -2.19 -16.25 -4.96
C GLU A 80 -0.69 -15.99 -4.96
N LEU A 81 -0.03 -16.18 -6.10
CA LEU A 81 1.40 -15.91 -6.26
C LEU A 81 1.73 -14.43 -6.00
N VAL A 82 0.97 -13.52 -6.59
CA VAL A 82 1.17 -12.08 -6.42
C VAL A 82 0.91 -11.67 -4.97
N THR A 83 -0.13 -12.21 -4.34
CA THR A 83 -0.44 -11.94 -2.94
C THR A 83 0.73 -12.32 -2.04
N GLN A 84 1.28 -13.53 -2.19
CA GLN A 84 2.42 -13.98 -1.40
C GLN A 84 3.65 -13.12 -1.67
N THR A 85 3.88 -12.75 -2.93
CA THR A 85 5.02 -11.92 -3.32
C THR A 85 4.94 -10.52 -2.68
N LYS A 86 3.77 -9.91 -2.66
CA LYS A 86 3.56 -8.60 -2.02
C LYS A 86 3.77 -8.67 -0.51
N ILE A 87 3.28 -9.72 0.14
CA ILE A 87 3.48 -9.93 1.58
C ILE A 87 4.98 -10.10 1.88
N GLU A 88 5.69 -10.89 1.08
CA GLU A 88 7.13 -11.07 1.24
C GLU A 88 7.90 -9.76 1.01
N TRP A 89 7.46 -8.93 0.07
CA TRP A 89 8.06 -7.61 -0.16
C TRP A 89 7.96 -6.74 1.10
N LEU A 90 6.80 -6.74 1.74
CA LEU A 90 6.59 -5.98 2.99
C LEU A 90 7.49 -6.51 4.12
N ARG A 91 7.63 -7.82 4.25
CA ARG A 91 8.50 -8.43 5.25
C ARG A 91 9.97 -8.12 5.02
N LYS A 92 10.38 -8.12 3.76
CA LYS A 92 11.78 -7.85 3.38
C LYS A 92 12.15 -6.38 3.60
N HIS A 93 11.29 -5.46 3.19
CA HIS A 93 11.60 -4.03 3.15
C HIS A 93 11.17 -3.28 4.40
N LEU A 94 10.13 -3.73 5.08
CA LEU A 94 9.58 -3.10 6.28
C LEU A 94 9.41 -4.13 7.41
N PRO A 95 10.48 -4.83 7.79
CA PRO A 95 10.36 -5.95 8.74
C PRO A 95 9.94 -5.52 10.15
N SER A 96 10.20 -4.27 10.54
CA SER A 96 9.82 -3.78 11.87
C SER A 96 8.39 -3.23 11.93
N VAL A 97 7.72 -3.09 10.79
CA VAL A 97 6.35 -2.56 10.75
C VAL A 97 5.37 -3.71 10.93
N LYS A 98 4.49 -3.57 11.91
CA LYS A 98 3.44 -4.56 12.20
C LYS A 98 2.14 -4.09 11.56
N TRP A 99 1.86 -4.57 10.37
CA TRP A 99 0.63 -4.22 9.66
C TRP A 99 -0.58 -4.83 10.36
N ASP A 100 -1.55 -4.00 10.73
CA ASP A 100 -2.79 -4.47 11.34
C ASP A 100 -3.65 -5.20 10.31
N ASN A 101 -3.69 -4.69 9.08
CA ASN A 101 -4.46 -5.30 7.99
C ASN A 101 -3.66 -5.24 6.69
N ILE A 102 -3.62 -6.35 5.97
CA ILE A 102 -3.06 -6.42 4.63
C ILE A 102 -4.17 -6.92 3.70
N ASN A 103 -4.70 -6.01 2.89
CA ASN A 103 -5.78 -6.31 1.95
C ASN A 103 -5.23 -6.27 0.53
N ILE A 104 -5.10 -7.43 -0.08
CA ILE A 104 -4.67 -7.57 -1.47
C ILE A 104 -5.87 -8.12 -2.21
N VAL A 105 -6.51 -7.27 -3.01
CA VAL A 105 -7.87 -7.48 -3.49
C VAL A 105 -7.93 -7.39 -5.01
N ALA A 106 -9.02 -7.88 -5.59
CA ALA A 106 -9.19 -7.90 -7.03
C ALA A 106 -9.10 -6.49 -7.63
N TYR A 107 -8.53 -6.41 -8.82
CA TYR A 107 -8.43 -5.16 -9.58
C TYR A 107 -9.79 -4.47 -9.68
N GLY A 108 -9.82 -3.19 -9.38
CA GLY A 108 -11.03 -2.37 -9.47
C GLY A 108 -11.92 -2.38 -8.23
N THR A 109 -11.59 -3.17 -7.21
CA THR A 109 -12.36 -3.17 -5.97
C THR A 109 -12.24 -1.81 -5.29
N PRO A 110 -13.36 -1.15 -4.90
CA PRO A 110 -13.28 0.13 -4.20
C PRO A 110 -12.50 0.02 -2.90
N LYS A 111 -11.44 0.80 -2.79
CA LYS A 111 -10.55 0.73 -1.62
C LYS A 111 -11.22 1.20 -0.34
N SER A 112 -12.22 2.05 -0.43
CA SER A 112 -12.98 2.53 0.72
C SER A 112 -13.73 1.43 1.49
N GLN A 113 -13.82 0.24 0.91
CA GLN A 113 -14.39 -0.93 1.59
C GLN A 113 -13.45 -1.53 2.64
N PHE A 114 -12.16 -1.21 2.61
CA PHE A 114 -11.14 -1.87 3.40
C PHE A 114 -10.44 -0.97 4.40
N GLY A 115 -10.75 0.30 4.42
CA GLY A 115 -10.11 1.23 5.33
C GLY A 115 -10.89 2.51 5.50
N ASN A 116 -10.52 3.25 6.53
CA ASN A 116 -11.26 4.43 6.95
C ASN A 116 -10.33 5.39 7.71
N GLY A 117 -9.66 6.23 7.03
CA GLY A 117 -8.71 7.18 7.61
C GLY A 117 -7.98 7.90 6.51
N ILE A 118 -6.66 7.89 6.57
CA ILE A 118 -5.82 8.53 5.57
C ILE A 118 -5.38 7.48 4.54
N LEU A 119 -5.47 7.82 3.25
CA LEU A 119 -4.98 6.97 2.17
C LEU A 119 -3.84 7.66 1.44
N PHE A 120 -2.80 6.90 1.15
CA PHE A 120 -1.77 7.27 0.18
C PHE A 120 -1.89 6.37 -1.04
N ASP A 121 -2.13 6.97 -2.20
CA ASP A 121 -2.33 6.26 -3.45
C ASP A 121 -1.92 7.16 -4.62
N ASP A 122 -1.17 6.62 -5.57
CA ASP A 122 -0.68 7.37 -6.72
C ASP A 122 -1.75 7.63 -7.78
N GLU A 123 -2.89 6.93 -7.70
CA GLU A 123 -3.94 7.04 -8.70
C GLU A 123 -5.07 7.97 -8.24
N GLU A 124 -5.33 9.00 -9.04
CA GLU A 124 -6.39 9.98 -8.76
C GLU A 124 -7.78 9.35 -8.59
N PRO A 125 -8.22 8.38 -9.44
CA PRO A 125 -9.52 7.77 -9.24
C PRO A 125 -9.68 7.11 -7.86
N ASN A 126 -8.62 6.49 -7.35
CA ASN A 126 -8.65 5.87 -6.03
C ASN A 126 -8.73 6.91 -4.91
N ARG A 127 -8.01 8.02 -5.07
CA ARG A 127 -8.10 9.13 -4.12
C ARG A 127 -9.49 9.76 -4.11
N ASN A 128 -10.11 9.90 -5.28
CA ASN A 128 -11.45 10.49 -5.40
C ASN A 128 -12.55 9.58 -4.83
N GLU A 129 -12.37 8.27 -4.91
CA GLU A 129 -13.32 7.30 -4.37
C GLU A 129 -13.21 7.19 -2.84
N TRP A 130 -12.06 7.51 -2.27
CA TRP A 130 -11.80 7.41 -0.83
C TRP A 130 -12.67 8.41 -0.06
N LYS A 131 -13.19 8.00 1.10
CA LYS A 131 -14.11 8.82 1.89
C LYS A 131 -13.41 9.75 2.88
N GLY A 132 -12.19 9.42 3.28
CA GLY A 132 -11.40 10.25 4.17
C GLY A 132 -10.42 11.14 3.40
N GLN A 133 -9.35 11.57 4.09
CA GLN A 133 -8.28 12.29 3.44
C GLN A 133 -7.44 11.34 2.59
N ALA A 134 -7.17 11.74 1.36
CA ALA A 134 -6.34 10.97 0.45
C ALA A 134 -5.25 11.87 -0.13
N PHE A 135 -4.05 11.33 -0.23
CA PHE A 135 -2.87 12.05 -0.68
C PHE A 135 -2.17 11.31 -1.81
N ASP A 136 -1.61 12.07 -2.74
CA ASP A 136 -0.64 11.56 -3.70
C ASP A 136 0.68 11.26 -2.96
N VAL A 137 1.61 10.64 -3.65
CA VAL A 137 2.79 10.02 -3.03
C VAL A 137 3.96 10.96 -2.79
N ASN A 138 3.85 12.23 -3.17
CA ASN A 138 4.98 13.16 -3.15
C ASN A 138 5.50 13.51 -1.76
N ASN A 139 4.67 13.44 -0.72
CA ASN A 139 5.00 13.94 0.61
C ASN A 139 4.61 12.98 1.73
N ILE A 140 4.74 11.67 1.49
CA ILE A 140 4.30 10.64 2.46
C ILE A 140 4.92 10.88 3.83
N ILE A 141 6.24 10.95 3.90
CA ILE A 141 6.96 11.10 5.18
C ILE A 141 6.58 12.40 5.88
N GLU A 142 6.49 13.49 5.11
CA GLU A 142 6.17 14.81 5.67
C GLU A 142 4.76 14.84 6.26
N VAL A 143 3.78 14.29 5.54
CA VAL A 143 2.40 14.19 6.05
C VAL A 143 2.37 13.35 7.33
N LEU A 144 3.04 12.19 7.33
CA LEU A 144 3.06 11.30 8.49
C LEU A 144 3.74 11.95 9.71
N LYS A 145 4.84 12.69 9.51
CA LYS A 145 5.55 13.36 10.60
C LYS A 145 4.68 14.41 11.30
N ASN A 146 3.72 14.99 10.61
CA ASN A 146 2.83 15.99 11.16
C ASN A 146 1.62 15.40 11.91
N LEU A 147 1.43 14.11 11.84
CA LEU A 147 0.39 13.42 12.61
C LEU A 147 0.83 13.20 14.06
N LYS A 148 -0.14 13.22 14.95
CA LYS A 148 0.09 13.05 16.39
C LYS A 148 -0.47 11.71 16.85
#